data_607c746e6acd8d245bbbf69385142b7c
#
_entry.id   607c746e6acd8d245bbbf69385142b7c
#
_cell.length_a   1.000
_cell.length_b   1.000
_cell.length_c   1.000
_cell.angle_alpha   90.00
_cell.angle_beta   90.00
_cell.angle_gamma   90.00
#
_symmetry.space_group_name_H-M   'P 1'
#
loop_
_entity.id
_entity.type
_entity.pdbx_description
1 polymer ?
#
loop_
_entity_poly.entity_id
_entity_poly.type
_entity_poly.pdbx_seq_one_letter_code
_entity_poly.pdbx_strand_id
1 'polypeptide(L)'
;MAVHGLAPSQERLARDRVRAATMAAETVLHDLGVIPVTSSDAQGMGRAGETIRRTFAMAAVNKAARGPLPDDPPDADNARVLRYLAKLTINPAITHGIDGEVGSLEVGKLADVVLWHPAWFGAKPAYVLKAGLPAWAAVGDPNAAVDTAQPLVLGPQFAGSGAAPPDVSVVFVNKAAGDGDAIPTRRRRVAVRGTRSVGLASMLGGNDRTGVVRVDPAARRVTLDGDVLRADPAEHVPLTRLYHL
;
A
#
# COMPACT_ATOMS: atom_id res chain seq x y z
N MET A 1 6.82 21.22 -0.56
CA MET A 1 5.77 21.14 -1.59
C MET A 1 5.30 22.57 -1.86
N ALA A 2 5.58 23.12 -3.02
CA ALA A 2 5.09 24.42 -3.39
C ALA A 2 3.64 24.28 -3.85
N VAL A 3 2.73 24.98 -3.19
CA VAL A 3 1.30 24.99 -3.52
C VAL A 3 1.08 26.13 -4.51
N HIS A 4 1.34 25.85 -5.79
CA HIS A 4 1.15 26.84 -6.84
C HIS A 4 -0.21 26.62 -7.53
N GLY A 5 -0.91 27.72 -7.80
CA GLY A 5 -2.16 27.72 -8.57
C GLY A 5 -3.44 27.46 -7.81
N LEU A 6 -3.43 27.54 -6.49
CA LEU A 6 -4.65 27.47 -5.68
C LEU A 6 -5.31 28.84 -5.53
N ALA A 7 -6.63 28.87 -5.44
CA ALA A 7 -7.34 30.07 -5.03
C ALA A 7 -6.91 30.50 -3.60
N PRO A 8 -6.94 31.80 -3.24
CA PRO A 8 -6.47 32.28 -1.93
C PRO A 8 -7.12 31.59 -0.72
N SER A 9 -8.39 31.20 -0.83
CA SER A 9 -9.08 30.42 0.21
C SER A 9 -8.55 29.00 0.36
N GLN A 10 -8.18 28.35 -0.76
CA GLN A 10 -7.60 27.01 -0.80
C GLN A 10 -6.14 27.04 -0.34
N GLU A 11 -5.40 28.12 -0.64
CA GLU A 11 -4.03 28.28 -0.18
C GLU A 11 -3.96 28.38 1.34
N ARG A 12 -4.87 29.17 1.96
CA ARG A 12 -4.98 29.25 3.41
C ARG A 12 -5.31 27.89 4.04
N LEU A 13 -6.29 27.18 3.49
CA LEU A 13 -6.66 25.84 3.95
C LEU A 13 -5.49 24.87 3.83
N ALA A 14 -4.74 24.92 2.73
CA ALA A 14 -3.57 24.08 2.54
C ALA A 14 -2.45 24.39 3.55
N ARG A 15 -2.18 25.66 3.82
CA ARG A 15 -1.18 26.10 4.84
C ARG A 15 -1.57 25.68 6.25
N ASP A 16 -2.85 25.67 6.57
CA ASP A 16 -3.35 25.27 7.89
C ASP A 16 -3.29 23.74 8.08
N ARG A 17 -3.48 22.97 7.02
CA ARG A 17 -3.52 21.50 7.06
C ARG A 17 -2.20 20.82 6.67
N VAL A 18 -1.43 21.41 5.76
CA VAL A 18 -0.16 20.88 5.29
C VAL A 18 0.98 21.46 6.10
N ARG A 19 1.33 20.84 7.20
CA ARG A 19 2.44 21.24 8.08
C ARG A 19 3.62 20.32 7.86
N ALA A 20 4.65 20.82 7.21
CA ALA A 20 5.83 20.02 6.83
C ALA A 20 6.43 19.23 7.99
N ALA A 21 6.57 19.83 9.17
CA ALA A 21 7.18 19.18 10.33
C ALA A 21 6.36 18.00 10.87
N THR A 22 5.02 18.07 10.86
CA THR A 22 4.18 16.97 11.33
C THR A 22 4.02 15.88 10.27
N MET A 23 3.93 16.26 9.01
CA MET A 23 3.88 15.30 7.89
C MET A 23 5.20 14.53 7.74
N ALA A 24 6.34 15.19 7.95
CA ALA A 24 7.64 14.55 7.91
C ALA A 24 7.81 13.51 9.01
N ALA A 25 7.25 13.75 10.21
CA ALA A 25 7.27 12.79 11.31
C ALA A 25 6.50 11.51 10.99
N GLU A 26 5.41 11.59 10.21
CA GLU A 26 4.66 10.43 9.75
C GLU A 26 5.54 9.46 8.95
N THR A 27 6.38 9.98 8.08
CA THR A 27 7.37 9.20 7.32
C THR A 27 8.27 8.38 8.25
N VAL A 28 8.76 8.99 9.33
CA VAL A 28 9.59 8.32 10.34
C VAL A 28 8.80 7.27 11.12
N LEU A 29 7.57 7.56 11.51
CA LEU A 29 6.70 6.60 12.21
C LEU A 29 6.40 5.37 11.37
N HIS A 30 6.25 5.52 10.06
CA HIS A 30 6.15 4.39 9.14
C HIS A 30 7.39 3.49 9.17
N ASP A 31 8.58 4.09 9.12
CA ASP A 31 9.84 3.36 9.12
C ASP A 31 10.13 2.66 10.45
N LEU A 32 9.68 3.27 11.54
CA LEU A 32 9.80 2.72 12.89
C LEU A 32 8.77 1.61 13.19
N GLY A 33 7.84 1.32 12.28
CA GLY A 33 6.83 0.28 12.46
C GLY A 33 5.67 0.66 13.39
N VAL A 34 5.47 1.95 13.67
CA VAL A 34 4.37 2.47 14.51
C VAL A 34 3.07 2.60 13.71
N ILE A 35 3.18 2.90 12.43
CA ILE A 35 2.01 2.97 11.52
C ILE A 35 1.97 1.70 10.68
N PRO A 36 1.02 0.78 10.92
CA PRO A 36 1.05 -0.56 10.35
C PRO A 36 0.40 -0.69 8.97
N VAL A 37 -0.39 0.29 8.54
CA VAL A 37 -1.19 0.22 7.31
C VAL A 37 -1.02 1.50 6.50
N THR A 38 -1.02 1.38 5.18
CA THR A 38 -1.09 2.49 4.23
C THR A 38 -2.37 2.38 3.43
N SER A 39 -3.13 3.47 3.35
CA SER A 39 -4.37 3.56 2.58
C SER A 39 -4.23 4.56 1.44
N SER A 40 -4.92 4.29 0.33
CA SER A 40 -4.87 5.13 -0.87
C SER A 40 -5.94 6.22 -0.91
N ASP A 41 -7.00 6.09 -0.13
CA ASP A 41 -8.22 6.92 -0.27
C ASP A 41 -8.73 6.97 -1.72
N ALA A 42 -8.55 5.87 -2.47
CA ALA A 42 -9.07 5.76 -3.82
C ALA A 42 -10.60 5.91 -3.82
N GLN A 43 -11.17 6.46 -4.85
CA GLN A 43 -12.59 6.85 -4.93
C GLN A 43 -13.01 8.06 -4.05
N GLY A 44 -12.19 8.45 -3.07
CA GLY A 44 -12.28 9.75 -2.41
C GLY A 44 -11.33 10.74 -3.06
N MET A 45 -10.14 10.92 -2.49
CA MET A 45 -9.15 11.89 -2.99
C MET A 45 -7.76 11.28 -3.25
N GLY A 46 -7.66 9.96 -3.44
CA GLY A 46 -6.40 9.25 -3.63
C GLY A 46 -6.37 8.34 -4.86
N ARG A 47 -5.18 7.81 -5.15
CA ARG A 47 -4.91 6.89 -6.26
C ARG A 47 -4.13 5.69 -5.76
N ALA A 48 -4.66 4.48 -5.96
CA ALA A 48 -4.07 3.25 -5.43
C ALA A 48 -2.63 3.01 -5.95
N GLY A 49 -2.40 3.06 -7.25
CA GLY A 49 -1.08 2.85 -7.84
C GLY A 49 -0.05 3.89 -7.38
N GLU A 50 -0.46 5.15 -7.28
CA GLU A 50 0.37 6.23 -6.76
C GLU A 50 0.76 6.01 -5.30
N THR A 51 -0.16 5.51 -4.48
CA THR A 51 0.10 5.21 -3.06
C THR A 51 1.11 4.08 -2.92
N ILE A 52 0.98 3.01 -3.70
CA ILE A 52 1.95 1.90 -3.70
C ILE A 52 3.34 2.43 -4.02
N ARG A 53 3.49 3.14 -5.13
CA ARG A 53 4.77 3.72 -5.55
C ARG A 53 5.36 4.65 -4.49
N ARG A 54 4.57 5.54 -3.91
CA ARG A 54 5.02 6.48 -2.88
C ARG A 54 5.40 5.79 -1.58
N THR A 55 4.74 4.69 -1.24
CA THR A 55 5.09 3.89 -0.07
C THR A 55 6.52 3.33 -0.20
N PHE A 56 6.89 2.79 -1.35
CA PHE A 56 8.26 2.32 -1.57
C PHE A 56 9.27 3.46 -1.77
N ALA A 57 8.87 4.58 -2.37
CA ALA A 57 9.72 5.77 -2.42
C ALA A 57 10.02 6.31 -1.01
N MET A 58 9.06 6.29 -0.11
CA MET A 58 9.24 6.64 1.30
C MET A 58 10.22 5.68 2.01
N ALA A 59 10.13 4.37 1.74
CA ALA A 59 11.08 3.40 2.27
C ALA A 59 12.53 3.72 1.87
N ALA A 60 12.75 4.06 0.60
CA ALA A 60 14.07 4.43 0.10
C ALA A 60 14.60 5.74 0.70
N VAL A 61 13.75 6.75 0.85
CA VAL A 61 14.11 8.01 1.53
C VAL A 61 14.49 7.76 2.99
N ASN A 62 13.73 6.93 3.70
CA ASN A 62 14.04 6.57 5.08
C ASN A 62 15.37 5.79 5.18
N LYS A 63 15.65 4.88 4.25
CA LYS A 63 16.94 4.19 4.19
C LYS A 63 18.10 5.19 4.02
N ALA A 64 17.98 6.12 3.10
CA ALA A 64 19.01 7.13 2.86
C ALA A 64 19.25 8.03 4.09
N ALA A 65 18.19 8.42 4.79
CA ALA A 65 18.28 9.32 5.94
C ALA A 65 18.65 8.62 7.26
N ARG A 66 18.32 7.34 7.42
CA ARG A 66 18.36 6.63 8.73
C ARG A 66 19.24 5.39 8.72
N GLY A 67 19.79 5.00 7.57
CA GLY A 67 20.56 3.76 7.41
C GLY A 67 19.71 2.49 7.36
N PRO A 68 20.34 1.31 7.44
CA PRO A 68 19.65 0.01 7.47
C PRO A 68 18.80 -0.14 8.72
N LEU A 69 17.78 -0.99 8.67
CA LEU A 69 17.09 -1.42 9.88
C LEU A 69 17.99 -2.37 10.70
N PRO A 70 17.76 -2.49 12.03
CA PRO A 70 18.56 -3.39 12.86
C PRO A 70 18.58 -4.85 12.39
N ASP A 71 17.50 -5.30 11.76
CA ASP A 71 17.33 -6.66 11.26
C ASP A 71 17.78 -6.83 9.80
N ASP A 72 18.24 -5.77 9.15
CA ASP A 72 18.76 -5.83 7.79
C ASP A 72 20.28 -6.08 7.82
N PRO A 73 20.78 -7.05 7.04
CA PRO A 73 22.21 -7.19 6.82
C PRO A 73 22.76 -5.98 6.01
N PRO A 74 24.08 -5.74 6.05
CA PRO A 74 24.67 -4.54 5.44
C PRO A 74 24.41 -4.38 3.93
N ASP A 75 24.18 -5.49 3.24
CA ASP A 75 24.04 -5.58 1.79
C ASP A 75 22.59 -5.86 1.32
N ALA A 76 21.62 -5.92 2.22
CA ALA A 76 20.22 -6.17 1.88
C ALA A 76 19.25 -5.34 2.72
N ASP A 77 18.02 -5.19 2.24
CA ASP A 77 16.95 -4.41 2.86
C ASP A 77 15.68 -5.25 3.08
N ASN A 78 15.84 -6.54 3.29
CA ASN A 78 14.71 -7.46 3.32
C ASN A 78 13.73 -7.14 4.45
N ALA A 79 14.20 -6.78 5.63
CA ALA A 79 13.33 -6.41 6.75
C ALA A 79 12.54 -5.12 6.43
N ARG A 80 13.20 -4.11 5.83
CA ARG A 80 12.50 -2.89 5.41
C ARG A 80 11.51 -3.17 4.28
N VAL A 81 11.88 -3.95 3.27
CA VAL A 81 10.97 -4.32 2.18
C VAL A 81 9.75 -5.04 2.73
N LEU A 82 9.91 -6.03 3.61
CA LEU A 82 8.80 -6.75 4.24
C LEU A 82 7.93 -5.83 5.10
N ARG A 83 8.53 -4.89 5.85
CA ARG A 83 7.80 -3.90 6.65
C ARG A 83 6.85 -3.06 5.79
N TYR A 84 7.35 -2.54 4.68
CA TYR A 84 6.55 -1.69 3.81
C TYR A 84 5.56 -2.50 2.95
N LEU A 85 5.93 -3.69 2.53
CA LEU A 85 5.04 -4.60 1.82
C LEU A 85 3.84 -5.01 2.70
N ALA A 86 4.10 -5.36 3.97
CA ALA A 86 3.05 -5.76 4.90
C ALA A 86 1.98 -4.66 5.12
N LYS A 87 2.36 -3.37 5.04
CA LYS A 87 1.43 -2.24 5.15
C LYS A 87 0.41 -2.17 4.01
N LEU A 88 0.72 -2.76 2.87
CA LEU A 88 -0.10 -2.76 1.66
C LEU A 88 -0.83 -4.09 1.44
N THR A 89 -0.46 -5.13 2.17
CA THR A 89 -0.93 -6.50 1.92
C THR A 89 -1.55 -7.13 3.17
N ILE A 90 -0.74 -7.79 3.99
CA ILE A 90 -1.25 -8.61 5.08
C ILE A 90 -1.85 -7.79 6.24
N ASN A 91 -1.28 -6.65 6.58
CA ASN A 91 -1.78 -5.85 7.70
C ASN A 91 -3.19 -5.27 7.43
N PRO A 92 -3.49 -4.68 6.25
CA PRO A 92 -4.87 -4.35 5.91
C PRO A 92 -5.79 -5.58 5.90
N ALA A 93 -5.33 -6.74 5.42
CA ALA A 93 -6.13 -7.94 5.42
C ALA A 93 -6.50 -8.40 6.86
N ILE A 94 -5.55 -8.37 7.79
CA ILE A 94 -5.79 -8.62 9.23
C ILE A 94 -6.77 -7.61 9.80
N THR A 95 -6.58 -6.33 9.50
CA THR A 95 -7.43 -5.23 9.99
C THR A 95 -8.89 -5.40 9.56
N HIS A 96 -9.10 -5.90 8.35
CA HIS A 96 -10.44 -6.14 7.81
C HIS A 96 -10.98 -7.56 8.06
N GLY A 97 -10.20 -8.44 8.68
CA GLY A 97 -10.59 -9.82 8.96
C GLY A 97 -10.74 -10.71 7.73
N ILE A 98 -9.96 -10.43 6.68
CA ILE A 98 -9.96 -11.14 5.39
C ILE A 98 -8.63 -11.87 5.11
N ASP A 99 -7.75 -11.89 6.08
CA ASP A 99 -6.40 -12.45 6.02
C ASP A 99 -6.37 -13.97 5.80
N GLY A 100 -7.49 -14.66 6.00
CA GLY A 100 -7.63 -16.07 5.63
C GLY A 100 -7.71 -16.35 4.13
N GLU A 101 -8.02 -15.32 3.33
CA GLU A 101 -8.23 -15.44 1.87
C GLU A 101 -7.19 -14.67 1.05
N VAL A 102 -6.68 -13.57 1.58
CA VAL A 102 -5.81 -12.63 0.87
C VAL A 102 -4.73 -12.05 1.77
N GLY A 103 -3.78 -11.34 1.20
CA GLY A 103 -2.79 -10.53 1.91
C GLY A 103 -1.43 -11.19 2.05
N SER A 104 -1.29 -12.49 1.80
CA SER A 104 -0.01 -13.21 1.82
C SER A 104 0.02 -14.33 0.80
N LEU A 105 1.22 -14.80 0.46
CA LEU A 105 1.45 -15.92 -0.44
C LEU A 105 1.52 -17.22 0.38
N GLU A 106 0.35 -17.71 0.77
CA GLU A 106 0.20 -18.93 1.54
C GLU A 106 -0.73 -19.91 0.81
N VAL A 107 -0.47 -21.21 0.98
CA VAL A 107 -1.32 -22.25 0.40
C VAL A 107 -2.75 -22.12 0.95
N GLY A 108 -3.72 -22.13 0.04
CA GLY A 108 -5.14 -22.00 0.37
C GLY A 108 -5.70 -20.59 0.21
N LYS A 109 -4.85 -19.57 0.07
CA LYS A 109 -5.30 -18.21 -0.24
C LYS A 109 -5.42 -17.96 -1.74
N LEU A 110 -6.14 -16.90 -2.11
CA LEU A 110 -6.22 -16.48 -3.50
C LEU A 110 -4.84 -16.13 -4.04
N ALA A 111 -4.51 -16.67 -5.22
CA ALA A 111 -3.24 -16.42 -5.90
C ALA A 111 -3.23 -15.01 -6.56
N ASP A 112 -3.38 -13.98 -5.73
CA ASP A 112 -3.25 -12.58 -6.12
C ASP A 112 -1.77 -12.20 -6.03
N VAL A 113 -1.06 -12.26 -7.14
CA VAL A 113 0.40 -12.15 -7.19
C VAL A 113 0.82 -11.01 -8.10
N VAL A 114 1.80 -10.24 -7.65
CA VAL A 114 2.43 -9.20 -8.46
C VAL A 114 3.89 -9.55 -8.67
N LEU A 115 4.33 -9.57 -9.92
CA LEU A 115 5.71 -9.80 -10.30
C LEU A 115 6.34 -8.48 -10.73
N TRP A 116 7.48 -8.15 -10.13
CA TRP A 116 8.28 -6.99 -10.53
C TRP A 116 9.66 -7.39 -11.01
N HIS A 117 10.16 -6.69 -11.99
CA HIS A 117 11.59 -6.64 -12.19
C HIS A 117 12.23 -5.89 -11.01
N PRO A 118 13.33 -6.39 -10.38
CA PRO A 118 13.90 -5.78 -9.18
C PRO A 118 14.19 -4.28 -9.30
N ALA A 119 14.66 -3.82 -10.47
CA ALA A 119 14.93 -2.41 -10.72
C ALA A 119 13.67 -1.51 -10.70
N TRP A 120 12.47 -2.09 -10.80
CA TRP A 120 11.20 -1.38 -10.87
C TRP A 120 10.25 -1.79 -9.74
N PHE A 121 10.79 -2.40 -8.70
CA PHE A 121 10.01 -2.88 -7.56
C PHE A 121 9.13 -1.77 -6.97
N GLY A 122 7.85 -2.08 -6.80
CA GLY A 122 6.86 -1.15 -6.26
C GLY A 122 6.38 -0.05 -7.22
N ALA A 123 6.95 0.06 -8.43
CA ALA A 123 6.58 1.10 -9.40
C ALA A 123 5.93 0.54 -10.65
N LYS A 124 6.58 -0.41 -11.30
CA LYS A 124 6.10 -1.00 -12.57
C LYS A 124 6.06 -2.52 -12.41
N PRO A 125 4.88 -3.11 -12.21
CA PRO A 125 4.77 -4.55 -12.23
C PRO A 125 5.02 -5.08 -13.66
N ALA A 126 5.64 -6.25 -13.76
CA ALA A 126 5.74 -6.98 -15.02
C ALA A 126 4.44 -7.75 -15.29
N TYR A 127 3.90 -8.37 -14.24
CA TYR A 127 2.64 -9.09 -14.30
C TYR A 127 1.84 -8.87 -13.00
N VAL A 128 0.52 -8.83 -13.15
CA VAL A 128 -0.42 -8.91 -12.04
C VAL A 128 -1.33 -10.10 -12.30
N LEU A 129 -1.31 -11.05 -11.38
CA LEU A 129 -2.18 -12.21 -11.42
C LEU A 129 -3.32 -12.03 -10.42
N LYS A 130 -4.52 -12.32 -10.84
CA LYS A 130 -5.72 -12.38 -10.00
C LYS A 130 -6.20 -13.81 -9.93
N ALA A 131 -6.15 -14.41 -8.73
CA ALA A 131 -6.45 -15.82 -8.51
C ALA A 131 -5.68 -16.76 -9.50
N GLY A 132 -4.43 -16.42 -9.81
CA GLY A 132 -3.57 -17.17 -10.73
C GLY A 132 -3.76 -16.87 -12.22
N LEU A 133 -4.75 -16.07 -12.60
CA LEU A 133 -4.96 -15.66 -13.99
C LEU A 133 -4.35 -14.29 -14.26
N PRO A 134 -3.71 -14.06 -15.43
CA PRO A 134 -3.18 -12.76 -15.81
C PRO A 134 -4.30 -11.73 -15.84
N ALA A 135 -4.18 -10.69 -15.02
CA ALA A 135 -5.09 -9.55 -15.00
C ALA A 135 -4.47 -8.30 -15.63
N TRP A 136 -3.14 -8.22 -15.62
CA TRP A 136 -2.39 -7.15 -16.23
C TRP A 136 -0.95 -7.60 -16.54
N ALA A 137 -0.38 -7.09 -17.62
CA ALA A 137 1.02 -7.30 -17.96
C ALA A 137 1.59 -6.06 -18.65
N ALA A 138 2.87 -5.79 -18.44
CA ALA A 138 3.60 -4.70 -19.09
C ALA A 138 4.10 -5.14 -20.49
N VAL A 139 3.24 -5.76 -21.26
CA VAL A 139 3.57 -6.20 -22.63
C VAL A 139 2.75 -5.37 -23.60
N GLY A 140 3.45 -4.65 -24.48
CA GLY A 140 2.85 -4.03 -25.65
C GLY A 140 2.51 -5.08 -26.72
N ASP A 141 2.34 -4.62 -27.94
CA ASP A 141 2.23 -5.48 -29.10
C ASP A 141 3.45 -6.44 -29.14
N PRO A 142 3.26 -7.77 -29.22
CA PRO A 142 4.37 -8.72 -29.31
C PRO A 142 5.31 -8.48 -30.49
N ASN A 143 4.85 -7.76 -31.51
CA ASN A 143 5.65 -7.36 -32.66
C ASN A 143 6.32 -5.99 -32.46
N ALA A 144 6.00 -5.26 -31.40
CA ALA A 144 6.64 -4.00 -31.09
C ALA A 144 8.00 -4.24 -30.44
N ALA A 145 9.03 -3.57 -30.93
CA ALA A 145 10.37 -3.62 -30.34
C ALA A 145 10.48 -2.86 -29.01
N VAL A 146 9.40 -2.27 -28.51
CA VAL A 146 9.37 -1.44 -27.31
C VAL A 146 8.28 -1.94 -26.38
N ASP A 147 8.69 -2.34 -25.17
CA ASP A 147 7.76 -2.64 -24.10
C ASP A 147 7.02 -1.37 -23.69
N THR A 148 5.75 -1.31 -23.99
CA THR A 148 4.87 -0.24 -23.51
C THR A 148 4.04 -0.76 -22.36
N ALA A 149 4.00 -0.02 -21.25
CA ALA A 149 3.00 -0.23 -20.22
C ALA A 149 1.64 0.12 -20.83
N GLN A 150 0.93 -0.87 -21.29
CA GLN A 150 -0.44 -0.67 -21.72
C GLN A 150 -1.35 -0.91 -20.53
N PRO A 151 -2.24 0.03 -20.19
CA PRO A 151 -3.43 -0.35 -19.49
C PRO A 151 -4.13 -1.33 -20.41
N LEU A 152 -4.03 -2.60 -20.11
CA LEU A 152 -4.88 -3.57 -20.75
C LEU A 152 -6.31 -3.16 -20.41
N VAL A 153 -6.98 -2.55 -21.34
CA VAL A 153 -8.43 -2.54 -21.34
C VAL A 153 -8.78 -4.00 -21.40
N LEU A 154 -9.10 -4.56 -20.24
CA LEU A 154 -9.38 -5.97 -20.09
C LEU A 154 -10.56 -6.33 -20.98
N GLY A 155 -10.22 -6.80 -22.17
CA GLY A 155 -11.18 -7.46 -23.00
C GLY A 155 -11.62 -8.77 -22.35
N PRO A 156 -12.60 -9.45 -22.94
CA PRO A 156 -13.14 -10.72 -22.44
C PRO A 156 -12.07 -11.78 -22.16
N GLN A 157 -10.94 -11.73 -22.82
CA GLN A 157 -9.83 -12.68 -22.72
C GLN A 157 -9.07 -12.61 -21.37
N PHE A 158 -9.23 -11.55 -20.59
CA PHE A 158 -8.55 -11.38 -19.30
C PHE A 158 -9.51 -11.47 -18.11
N ALA A 159 -10.47 -12.35 -18.13
CA ALA A 159 -11.45 -12.52 -17.07
C ALA A 159 -12.31 -11.27 -16.77
N GLY A 160 -12.33 -10.30 -17.68
CA GLY A 160 -13.16 -9.09 -17.54
C GLY A 160 -14.63 -9.34 -17.75
N SER A 161 -15.00 -10.46 -18.41
CA SER A 161 -16.38 -10.82 -18.72
C SER A 161 -16.57 -12.34 -18.79
N GLY A 162 -17.79 -12.80 -19.01
CA GLY A 162 -18.14 -14.20 -19.09
C GLY A 162 -18.26 -14.90 -17.74
N ALA A 163 -17.82 -16.17 -17.66
CA ALA A 163 -17.91 -16.97 -16.45
C ALA A 163 -16.74 -16.80 -15.48
N ALA A 164 -15.60 -16.29 -15.95
CA ALA A 164 -14.39 -16.18 -15.15
C ALA A 164 -14.45 -15.21 -13.96
N PRO A 165 -15.12 -14.03 -14.01
CA PRO A 165 -15.14 -13.10 -12.88
C PRO A 165 -15.64 -13.71 -11.56
N PRO A 166 -16.64 -14.60 -11.51
CA PRO A 166 -17.02 -15.28 -10.28
C PRO A 166 -15.92 -16.17 -9.71
N ASP A 167 -15.11 -16.78 -10.57
CA ASP A 167 -14.10 -17.77 -10.17
C ASP A 167 -12.79 -17.12 -9.68
N VAL A 168 -12.50 -15.91 -10.14
CA VAL A 168 -11.26 -15.17 -9.78
C VAL A 168 -11.43 -14.22 -8.60
N SER A 169 -12.60 -14.14 -8.00
CA SER A 169 -12.87 -13.21 -6.91
C SER A 169 -13.87 -13.74 -5.90
N VAL A 170 -13.85 -13.14 -4.71
CA VAL A 170 -14.78 -13.44 -3.62
C VAL A 170 -15.51 -12.18 -3.20
N VAL A 171 -16.64 -12.34 -2.52
CA VAL A 171 -17.33 -11.26 -1.83
C VAL A 171 -17.18 -11.49 -0.34
N PHE A 172 -16.59 -10.54 0.33
CA PHE A 172 -16.51 -10.55 1.78
C PHE A 172 -17.80 -10.03 2.39
N VAL A 173 -18.35 -10.79 3.31
CA VAL A 173 -19.65 -10.51 3.93
C VAL A 173 -19.56 -10.66 5.44
N ASN A 174 -20.54 -10.11 6.17
CA ASN A 174 -20.68 -10.45 7.57
C ASN A 174 -21.16 -11.90 7.72
N LYS A 175 -20.96 -12.50 8.90
CA LYS A 175 -21.31 -13.90 9.14
C LYS A 175 -22.79 -14.20 8.90
N ALA A 176 -23.67 -13.26 9.25
CA ALA A 176 -25.12 -13.44 9.07
C ALA A 176 -25.57 -13.44 7.59
N ALA A 177 -24.80 -12.78 6.71
CA ALA A 177 -25.08 -12.73 5.28
C ALA A 177 -24.34 -13.82 4.49
N GLY A 178 -23.49 -14.63 5.15
CA GLY A 178 -22.70 -15.69 4.50
C GLY A 178 -23.55 -16.82 3.93
N ASP A 179 -24.58 -17.21 4.67
CA ASP A 179 -25.40 -18.39 4.38
C ASP A 179 -26.69 -18.07 3.62
N GLY A 180 -26.95 -16.80 3.29
CA GLY A 180 -28.18 -16.35 2.67
C GLY A 180 -28.05 -15.83 1.25
N ASP A 181 -29.17 -15.80 0.51
CA ASP A 181 -29.25 -15.21 -0.84
C ASP A 181 -29.44 -13.68 -0.83
N ALA A 182 -29.18 -13.05 0.31
CA ALA A 182 -29.37 -11.60 0.48
C ALA A 182 -28.50 -10.75 -0.47
N ILE A 183 -27.41 -11.30 -0.98
CA ILE A 183 -26.54 -10.62 -1.95
C ILE A 183 -26.58 -11.41 -3.27
N PRO A 184 -27.18 -10.85 -4.33
CA PRO A 184 -27.30 -11.53 -5.62
C PRO A 184 -25.93 -11.55 -6.32
N THR A 185 -25.12 -12.56 -6.05
CA THR A 185 -23.80 -12.73 -6.66
C THR A 185 -23.51 -14.19 -6.96
N ARG A 186 -22.80 -14.45 -8.05
CA ARG A 186 -22.24 -15.76 -8.39
C ARG A 186 -20.89 -15.99 -7.72
N ARG A 187 -20.27 -14.94 -7.16
CA ARG A 187 -18.97 -15.05 -6.47
C ARG A 187 -19.15 -15.83 -5.17
N ARG A 188 -18.11 -16.58 -4.80
CA ARG A 188 -18.03 -17.23 -3.48
C ARG A 188 -18.14 -16.15 -2.39
N ARG A 189 -19.05 -16.35 -1.45
CA ARG A 189 -19.17 -15.50 -0.25
C ARG A 189 -18.23 -15.99 0.81
N VAL A 190 -17.51 -15.10 1.44
CA VAL A 190 -16.58 -15.40 2.52
C VAL A 190 -16.93 -14.52 3.71
N ALA A 191 -17.24 -15.14 4.83
CA ALA A 191 -17.50 -14.40 6.05
C ALA A 191 -16.21 -13.76 6.59
N VAL A 192 -16.25 -12.47 6.87
CA VAL A 192 -15.12 -11.80 7.53
C VAL A 192 -14.93 -12.33 8.95
N ARG A 193 -13.68 -12.45 9.37
CA ARG A 193 -13.33 -12.79 10.75
C ARG A 193 -13.64 -11.61 11.68
N GLY A 194 -13.97 -11.88 12.92
CA GLY A 194 -14.12 -10.82 13.93
C GLY A 194 -12.80 -10.09 14.19
N THR A 195 -12.85 -8.76 14.16
CA THR A 195 -11.65 -7.90 14.28
C THR A 195 -11.59 -7.08 15.56
N ARG A 196 -12.51 -7.31 16.50
CA ARG A 196 -12.57 -6.55 17.77
C ARG A 196 -11.31 -6.69 18.63
N SER A 197 -10.59 -7.79 18.52
CA SER A 197 -9.34 -8.06 19.21
C SER A 197 -8.09 -7.72 18.39
N VAL A 198 -8.26 -7.21 17.19
CA VAL A 198 -7.14 -6.82 16.35
C VAL A 198 -6.55 -5.51 16.89
N GLY A 199 -5.29 -5.55 17.20
CA GLY A 199 -4.52 -4.40 17.67
C GLY A 199 -3.14 -4.39 17.03
N LEU A 200 -2.30 -3.47 17.48
CA LEU A 200 -0.97 -3.29 16.90
C LEU A 200 -0.12 -4.58 17.01
N ALA A 201 -0.25 -5.33 18.11
CA ALA A 201 0.42 -6.61 18.31
C ALA A 201 0.03 -7.72 17.31
N SER A 202 -1.05 -7.51 16.54
CA SER A 202 -1.47 -8.43 15.48
C SER A 202 -0.80 -8.13 14.13
N MET A 203 -0.08 -7.04 14.01
CA MET A 203 0.51 -6.58 12.75
C MET A 203 1.84 -7.30 12.48
N LEU A 204 2.13 -7.52 11.21
CA LEU A 204 3.29 -8.26 10.74
C LEU A 204 4.32 -7.36 10.06
N GLY A 205 5.49 -7.93 9.75
CA GLY A 205 6.58 -7.23 9.07
C GLY A 205 7.25 -6.17 9.94
N GLY A 206 7.28 -6.36 11.27
CA GLY A 206 7.85 -5.39 12.21
C GLY A 206 7.04 -4.09 12.32
N ASN A 207 5.71 -4.18 12.11
CA ASN A 207 4.77 -3.05 12.20
C ASN A 207 3.93 -3.08 13.50
N ASP A 208 4.48 -3.66 14.54
CA ASP A 208 3.84 -3.90 15.82
C ASP A 208 4.41 -3.03 16.95
N ARG A 209 5.25 -2.05 16.61
CA ARG A 209 5.87 -1.18 17.60
C ARG A 209 4.83 -0.28 18.25
N THR A 210 4.68 -0.42 19.55
CA THR A 210 3.92 0.49 20.42
C THR A 210 4.80 1.64 20.88
N GLY A 211 4.19 2.77 21.20
CA GLY A 211 4.88 3.93 21.75
C GLY A 211 3.93 5.11 21.95
N VAL A 212 4.35 6.09 22.72
CA VAL A 212 3.58 7.30 23.00
C VAL A 212 3.95 8.39 21.99
N VAL A 213 3.08 8.58 21.00
CA VAL A 213 3.21 9.70 20.07
C VAL A 213 2.59 10.96 20.68
N ARG A 214 3.34 12.04 20.74
CA ARG A 214 2.85 13.36 21.16
C ARG A 214 3.09 14.37 20.05
N VAL A 215 2.07 15.18 19.79
CA VAL A 215 2.12 16.28 18.81
C VAL A 215 2.02 17.60 19.57
N ASP A 216 3.01 18.45 19.38
CA ASP A 216 3.00 19.84 19.85
C ASP A 216 2.79 20.77 18.64
N PRO A 217 1.57 21.25 18.41
CA PRO A 217 1.28 22.11 17.26
C PRO A 217 1.98 23.48 17.34
N ALA A 218 2.20 24.00 18.55
CA ALA A 218 2.84 25.31 18.75
C ALA A 218 4.33 25.24 18.44
N ALA A 219 5.02 24.21 18.95
CA ALA A 219 6.42 23.95 18.66
C ALA A 219 6.65 23.26 17.30
N ARG A 220 5.58 22.90 16.59
CA ARG A 220 5.63 22.13 15.32
C ARG A 220 6.48 20.88 15.45
N ARG A 221 6.29 20.14 16.53
CA ARG A 221 7.13 19.02 16.92
C ARG A 221 6.29 17.78 17.19
N VAL A 222 6.79 16.63 16.70
CA VAL A 222 6.25 15.31 17.02
C VAL A 222 7.32 14.51 17.75
N THR A 223 6.92 13.81 18.80
CA THR A 223 7.82 12.91 19.54
C THR A 223 7.23 11.51 19.59
N LEU A 224 8.10 10.51 19.67
CA LEU A 224 7.78 9.14 20.00
C LEU A 224 8.58 8.78 21.26
N ASP A 225 7.89 8.40 22.32
CA ASP A 225 8.49 8.07 23.63
C ASP A 225 9.39 9.18 24.22
N GLY A 226 9.15 10.43 23.82
CA GLY A 226 9.94 11.58 24.22
C GLY A 226 10.99 12.03 23.19
N ASP A 227 11.40 11.14 22.29
CA ASP A 227 12.36 11.46 21.24
C ASP A 227 11.72 12.26 20.11
N VAL A 228 12.37 13.36 19.71
CA VAL A 228 11.86 14.21 18.63
C VAL A 228 12.07 13.51 17.28
N LEU A 229 10.96 13.33 16.57
CA LEU A 229 11.00 12.80 15.21
C LEU A 229 11.38 13.91 14.24
N ARG A 230 12.48 13.72 13.56
CA ARG A 230 12.97 14.62 12.52
C ARG A 230 13.04 13.89 11.20
N ALA A 231 12.63 14.58 10.14
CA ALA A 231 12.90 14.18 8.77
C ALA A 231 13.30 15.43 8.00
N ASP A 232 14.56 15.49 7.64
CA ASP A 232 15.07 16.57 6.80
C ASP A 232 14.51 16.44 5.38
N PRO A 233 14.39 17.54 4.64
CA PRO A 233 14.00 17.48 3.24
C PRO A 233 14.95 16.57 2.45
N ALA A 234 14.38 15.60 1.73
CA ALA A 234 15.18 14.72 0.88
C ALA A 234 15.63 15.46 -0.37
N GLU A 235 16.92 15.39 -0.67
CA GLU A 235 17.48 15.94 -1.92
C GLU A 235 17.04 15.12 -3.13
N HIS A 236 16.89 13.81 -2.94
CA HIS A 236 16.47 12.88 -3.97
C HIS A 236 15.34 11.98 -3.47
N VAL A 237 14.26 11.92 -4.24
CA VAL A 237 13.14 10.99 -4.01
C VAL A 237 13.06 10.07 -5.22
N PRO A 238 13.37 8.77 -5.05
CA PRO A 238 13.31 7.82 -6.17
C PRO A 238 11.89 7.62 -6.66
N LEU A 239 11.77 7.09 -7.87
CA LEU A 239 10.49 6.76 -8.51
C LEU A 239 9.55 7.98 -8.68
N THR A 240 10.06 9.20 -8.57
CA THR A 240 9.30 10.42 -8.88
C THR A 240 9.11 10.56 -10.38
N ARG A 241 7.96 11.09 -10.78
CA ARG A 241 7.59 11.31 -12.19
C ARG A 241 7.56 10.04 -13.05
N LEU A 242 7.50 8.87 -12.45
CA LEU A 242 7.13 7.67 -13.17
C LEU A 242 5.62 7.67 -13.31
N TYR A 243 5.16 7.88 -14.51
CA TYR A 243 3.74 7.79 -14.82
C TYR A 243 3.44 6.37 -15.27
N HIS A 244 2.38 5.82 -14.72
CA HIS A 244 1.74 4.65 -15.29
C HIS A 244 0.84 5.16 -16.40
N LEU A 245 1.33 5.09 -17.60
CA LEU A 245 0.57 5.32 -18.81
C LEU A 245 -0.05 4.02 -19.26
#